data_b95294aca7688a75f1b1c9a01949dacc
#
_entry.id   b95294aca7688a75f1b1c9a01949dacc
#
_cell.length_a   1.000
_cell.length_b   1.000
_cell.length_c   1.000
_cell.angle_alpha   90.00
_cell.angle_beta   90.00
_cell.angle_gamma   90.00
#
_symmetry.space_group_name_H-M   'P 1'
#
loop_
_entity.id
_entity.type
_entity.pdbx_description
1 polymer ?
#
loop_
_entity_poly.entity_id
_entity_poly.type
_entity_poly.pdbx_seq_one_letter_code
_entity_poly.pdbx_strand_id
1 'polypeptide(L)'
;MRRHSGFLSKYAAEIFRIVGIAHFFRNFIAVVLGIILTFAGSDWITERNTQKEIKKSLQLVKSELLLNREEIEAMGNRVALEQRAANYLFENKDNASGIPKDSINKYFPLLFQWSKFTFTNDAIEMLKASALIQKIQNKELALQIIKAYGAIKAAETSFETYSNIKDHVQNDFNDNPKVKSYAYNLTRLREKTEDIVKDLGQQLHLLFILPEGLQLLQAIPNIQKARIYFACVEEIDKTIEAIEKECE
;
A
#
# COMPACT_ATOMS: atom_id res chain seq x y z
N MET A 1 -18.94 77.43 -63.97
CA MET A 1 -18.53 77.09 -62.60
C MET A 1 -19.32 75.92 -62.10
N ARG A 2 -18.97 74.63 -62.42
CA ARG A 2 -19.61 73.40 -61.85
C ARG A 2 -18.75 72.20 -62.05
N ARG A 3 -17.48 72.17 -61.62
CA ARG A 3 -16.64 70.96 -61.68
C ARG A 3 -15.84 70.59 -60.40
N HIS A 4 -15.97 71.32 -59.28
CA HIS A 4 -15.20 71.08 -58.07
C HIS A 4 -15.95 70.37 -56.95
N SER A 5 -17.28 70.16 -57.02
CA SER A 5 -18.03 69.53 -55.93
C SER A 5 -17.93 67.99 -55.91
N GLY A 6 -17.64 67.34 -57.04
CA GLY A 6 -17.58 65.89 -57.13
C GLY A 6 -16.29 65.25 -56.57
N PHE A 7 -15.18 66.01 -56.53
CA PHE A 7 -13.87 65.49 -56.08
C PHE A 7 -13.82 65.44 -54.56
N LEU A 8 -14.30 66.41 -53.84
CA LEU A 8 -14.35 66.43 -52.37
C LEU A 8 -15.32 65.42 -51.81
N SER A 9 -16.42 65.10 -52.48
CA SER A 9 -17.36 64.03 -52.08
C SER A 9 -16.80 62.66 -52.17
N LYS A 10 -15.97 62.33 -53.16
CA LYS A 10 -15.28 61.01 -53.27
C LYS A 10 -14.24 60.83 -52.17
N TYR A 11 -13.42 61.82 -51.86
CA TYR A 11 -12.43 61.76 -50.79
C TYR A 11 -13.08 61.61 -49.41
N ALA A 12 -14.17 62.36 -49.17
CA ALA A 12 -14.94 62.24 -47.92
C ALA A 12 -15.53 60.83 -47.76
N ALA A 13 -16.07 60.21 -48.81
CA ALA A 13 -16.59 58.83 -48.79
C ALA A 13 -15.51 57.79 -48.57
N GLU A 14 -14.32 57.97 -49.16
CA GLU A 14 -13.15 57.05 -48.92
C GLU A 14 -12.63 57.17 -47.50
N ILE A 15 -12.51 58.34 -46.93
CA ILE A 15 -12.09 58.55 -45.53
C ILE A 15 -13.12 57.94 -44.58
N PHE A 16 -14.43 58.11 -44.82
CA PHE A 16 -15.46 57.44 -44.00
C PHE A 16 -15.41 55.91 -44.07
N ARG A 17 -15.07 55.34 -45.22
CA ARG A 17 -14.92 53.93 -45.46
C ARG A 17 -13.68 53.37 -44.72
N ILE A 18 -12.56 54.10 -44.77
CA ILE A 18 -11.32 53.73 -44.09
C ILE A 18 -11.51 53.80 -42.56
N VAL A 19 -12.13 54.83 -42.03
CA VAL A 19 -12.45 55.01 -40.62
C VAL A 19 -13.43 53.94 -40.14
N GLY A 20 -14.47 53.61 -40.92
CA GLY A 20 -15.39 52.50 -40.60
C GLY A 20 -14.74 51.16 -40.54
N ILE A 21 -13.85 50.89 -41.48
CA ILE A 21 -13.05 49.63 -41.48
C ILE A 21 -12.11 49.55 -40.26
N ALA A 22 -11.44 50.67 -39.93
CA ALA A 22 -10.57 50.72 -38.76
C ALA A 22 -11.34 50.51 -37.44
N HIS A 23 -12.54 51.11 -37.33
CA HIS A 23 -13.42 50.85 -36.18
C HIS A 23 -13.91 49.41 -36.09
N PHE A 24 -14.26 48.80 -37.22
CA PHE A 24 -14.66 47.42 -37.28
C PHE A 24 -13.52 46.50 -36.83
N PHE A 25 -12.31 46.69 -37.37
CA PHE A 25 -11.14 45.88 -36.98
C PHE A 25 -10.79 46.05 -35.51
N ARG A 26 -10.84 47.28 -34.96
CA ARG A 26 -10.59 47.50 -33.54
C ARG A 26 -11.61 46.79 -32.66
N ASN A 27 -12.89 46.85 -33.00
CA ASN A 27 -13.94 46.16 -32.25
C ASN A 27 -13.82 44.63 -32.39
N PHE A 28 -13.51 44.14 -33.61
CA PHE A 28 -13.27 42.73 -33.85
C PHE A 28 -12.08 42.19 -33.01
N ILE A 29 -10.95 42.91 -33.02
CA ILE A 29 -9.78 42.54 -32.20
C ILE A 29 -10.14 42.58 -30.72
N ALA A 30 -10.87 43.56 -30.24
CA ALA A 30 -11.30 43.64 -28.85
C ALA A 30 -12.17 42.43 -28.42
N VAL A 31 -13.10 42.02 -29.27
CA VAL A 31 -13.94 40.83 -29.03
C VAL A 31 -13.11 39.56 -29.04
N VAL A 32 -12.22 39.37 -30.02
CA VAL A 32 -11.35 38.21 -30.13
C VAL A 32 -10.42 38.12 -28.91
N LEU A 33 -9.79 39.23 -28.49
CA LEU A 33 -8.97 39.30 -27.30
C LEU A 33 -9.79 38.98 -26.03
N GLY A 34 -11.01 39.51 -25.93
CA GLY A 34 -11.92 39.20 -24.81
C GLY A 34 -12.23 37.70 -24.70
N ILE A 35 -12.51 37.05 -25.82
CA ILE A 35 -12.75 35.61 -25.90
C ILE A 35 -11.49 34.82 -25.48
N ILE A 36 -10.33 35.19 -26.06
CA ILE A 36 -9.06 34.51 -25.72
C ILE A 36 -8.73 34.66 -24.23
N LEU A 37 -8.87 35.86 -23.66
CA LEU A 37 -8.61 36.11 -22.25
C LEU A 37 -9.59 35.35 -21.33
N THR A 38 -10.86 35.23 -21.75
CA THR A 38 -11.86 34.46 -20.99
C THR A 38 -11.53 32.96 -20.95
N PHE A 39 -11.19 32.40 -22.12
CA PHE A 39 -10.81 30.99 -22.19
C PHE A 39 -9.50 30.72 -21.45
N ALA A 40 -8.46 31.51 -21.67
CA ALA A 40 -7.19 31.39 -20.98
C ALA A 40 -7.33 31.52 -19.46
N GLY A 41 -8.18 32.44 -19.00
CA GLY A 41 -8.49 32.62 -17.58
C GLY A 41 -9.24 31.43 -17.00
N SER A 42 -10.19 30.85 -17.72
CA SER A 42 -10.95 29.67 -17.32
C SER A 42 -10.04 28.44 -17.22
N ASP A 43 -9.18 28.24 -18.23
CA ASP A 43 -8.23 27.11 -18.24
C ASP A 43 -7.24 27.21 -17.09
N TRP A 44 -6.71 28.39 -16.80
CA TRP A 44 -5.80 28.62 -15.68
C TRP A 44 -6.45 28.35 -14.32
N ILE A 45 -7.70 28.77 -14.11
CA ILE A 45 -8.45 28.51 -12.87
C ILE A 45 -8.70 26.99 -12.73
N THR A 46 -9.10 26.32 -13.80
CA THR A 46 -9.36 24.89 -13.83
C THR A 46 -8.10 24.08 -13.51
N GLU A 47 -6.97 24.43 -14.14
CA GLU A 47 -5.68 23.78 -13.87
C GLU A 47 -5.26 23.96 -12.41
N ARG A 48 -5.37 25.19 -11.88
CA ARG A 48 -5.03 25.47 -10.47
C ARG A 48 -5.91 24.68 -9.49
N ASN A 49 -7.18 24.51 -9.78
CA ASN A 49 -8.08 23.71 -8.95
C ASN A 49 -7.72 22.23 -9.04
N THR A 50 -7.43 21.73 -10.24
CA THR A 50 -6.98 20.35 -10.46
C THR A 50 -5.69 20.06 -9.68
N GLN A 51 -4.71 20.96 -9.69
CA GLN A 51 -3.46 20.79 -8.93
C GLN A 51 -3.72 20.77 -7.41
N LYS A 52 -4.65 21.57 -6.91
CA LYS A 52 -5.05 21.49 -5.49
C LYS A 52 -5.71 20.17 -5.14
N GLU A 53 -6.55 19.62 -6.01
CA GLU A 53 -7.19 18.33 -5.82
C GLU A 53 -6.17 17.20 -5.86
N ILE A 54 -5.19 17.25 -6.77
CA ILE A 54 -4.07 16.31 -6.83
C ILE A 54 -3.30 16.33 -5.51
N LYS A 55 -2.89 17.51 -5.01
CA LYS A 55 -2.15 17.63 -3.73
C LYS A 55 -2.95 17.02 -2.56
N LYS A 56 -4.27 17.28 -2.48
CA LYS A 56 -5.13 16.68 -1.46
C LYS A 56 -5.19 15.15 -1.58
N SER A 57 -5.35 14.63 -2.78
CA SER A 57 -5.39 13.18 -3.04
C SER A 57 -4.05 12.51 -2.73
N LEU A 58 -2.92 13.16 -3.05
CA LEU A 58 -1.59 12.68 -2.69
C LEU A 58 -1.38 12.63 -1.17
N GLN A 59 -1.93 13.58 -0.40
CA GLN A 59 -1.91 13.52 1.07
C GLN A 59 -2.72 12.34 1.63
N LEU A 60 -3.86 12.00 1.01
CA LEU A 60 -4.63 10.80 1.37
C LEU A 60 -3.84 9.53 1.06
N VAL A 61 -3.24 9.44 -0.13
CA VAL A 61 -2.36 8.33 -0.51
C VAL A 61 -1.20 8.19 0.47
N LYS A 62 -0.54 9.29 0.84
CA LYS A 62 0.54 9.28 1.84
C LYS A 62 0.06 8.72 3.18
N SER A 63 -1.09 9.19 3.67
CA SER A 63 -1.65 8.72 4.94
C SER A 63 -1.97 7.23 4.91
N GLU A 64 -2.53 6.74 3.80
CA GLU A 64 -2.83 5.31 3.60
C GLU A 64 -1.55 4.48 3.52
N LEU A 65 -0.52 4.96 2.80
CA LEU A 65 0.78 4.30 2.72
C LEU A 65 1.46 4.20 4.09
N LEU A 66 1.35 5.20 4.95
CA LEU A 66 1.87 5.15 6.32
C LEU A 66 1.20 4.05 7.15
N LEU A 67 -0.12 3.92 7.07
CA LEU A 67 -0.85 2.84 7.76
C LEU A 67 -0.45 1.46 7.23
N ASN A 68 -0.40 1.30 5.92
CA ASN A 68 0.02 0.05 5.30
C ASN A 68 1.48 -0.31 5.65
N ARG A 69 2.36 0.69 5.73
CA ARG A 69 3.76 0.52 6.13
C ARG A 69 3.89 -0.11 7.52
N GLU A 70 3.18 0.45 8.50
CA GLU A 70 3.18 -0.05 9.88
C GLU A 70 2.70 -1.50 9.95
N GLU A 71 1.63 -1.83 9.25
CA GLU A 71 1.05 -3.17 9.21
C GLU A 71 2.00 -4.18 8.55
N ILE A 72 2.63 -3.82 7.42
CA ILE A 72 3.58 -4.68 6.69
C ILE A 72 4.86 -4.90 7.51
N GLU A 73 5.37 -3.86 8.18
CA GLU A 73 6.54 -3.97 9.05
C GLU A 73 6.27 -4.89 10.25
N ALA A 74 5.12 -4.73 10.90
CA ALA A 74 4.69 -5.61 11.99
C ALA A 74 4.57 -7.06 11.52
N MET A 75 4.02 -7.28 10.33
CA MET A 75 3.90 -8.60 9.72
C MET A 75 5.26 -9.22 9.40
N GLY A 76 6.16 -8.46 8.80
CA GLY A 76 7.52 -8.89 8.49
C GLY A 76 8.29 -9.30 9.76
N ASN A 77 8.19 -8.49 10.81
CA ASN A 77 8.79 -8.77 12.12
C ASN A 77 8.23 -10.06 12.73
N ARG A 78 6.92 -10.26 12.61
CA ARG A 78 6.27 -11.45 13.11
C ARG A 78 6.70 -12.71 12.37
N VAL A 79 6.67 -12.72 11.05
CA VAL A 79 7.14 -13.86 10.24
C VAL A 79 8.59 -14.17 10.57
N ALA A 80 9.46 -13.16 10.69
CA ALA A 80 10.85 -13.36 11.10
C ALA A 80 10.99 -13.96 12.50
N LEU A 81 10.10 -13.60 13.43
CA LEU A 81 10.11 -14.13 14.78
C LEU A 81 9.64 -15.60 14.81
N GLU A 82 8.58 -15.93 14.06
CA GLU A 82 8.09 -17.30 13.91
C GLU A 82 9.14 -18.22 13.28
N GLN A 83 9.84 -17.74 12.24
CA GLN A 83 10.94 -18.48 11.61
C GLN A 83 12.10 -18.73 12.58
N ARG A 84 12.48 -17.72 13.37
CA ARG A 84 13.50 -17.90 14.42
C ARG A 84 13.07 -18.89 15.48
N ALA A 85 11.80 -18.85 15.88
CA ALA A 85 11.25 -19.79 16.86
C ALA A 85 11.30 -21.23 16.35
N ALA A 86 10.86 -21.46 15.11
CA ALA A 86 10.88 -22.78 14.49
C ALA A 86 12.31 -23.33 14.35
N ASN A 87 13.25 -22.49 13.86
CA ASN A 87 14.66 -22.89 13.76
C ASN A 87 15.27 -23.24 15.12
N TYR A 88 15.05 -22.38 16.13
CA TYR A 88 15.56 -22.60 17.48
C TYR A 88 15.05 -23.93 18.06
N LEU A 89 13.78 -24.22 17.94
CA LEU A 89 13.19 -25.46 18.43
C LEU A 89 13.67 -26.65 17.62
N PHE A 90 13.81 -26.55 16.33
CA PHE A 90 14.33 -27.64 15.48
C PHE A 90 15.78 -27.98 15.79
N GLU A 91 16.64 -26.98 15.99
CA GLU A 91 18.05 -27.15 16.36
C GLU A 91 18.22 -27.84 17.72
N ASN A 92 17.27 -27.69 18.63
CA ASN A 92 17.29 -28.26 19.98
C ASN A 92 16.40 -29.50 20.13
N LYS A 93 15.85 -30.06 19.05
CA LYS A 93 14.92 -31.19 19.10
C LYS A 93 15.48 -32.45 19.80
N ASP A 94 16.80 -32.68 19.68
CA ASP A 94 17.47 -33.85 20.26
C ASP A 94 17.84 -33.65 21.76
N ASN A 95 17.68 -32.44 22.29
CA ASN A 95 17.94 -32.08 23.69
C ASN A 95 16.78 -31.26 24.30
N ALA A 96 15.57 -31.79 24.22
CA ALA A 96 14.36 -31.10 24.69
C ALA A 96 14.44 -30.70 26.18
N SER A 97 15.07 -31.55 27.02
CA SER A 97 15.23 -31.29 28.45
C SER A 97 16.23 -30.16 28.78
N GLY A 98 17.11 -29.84 27.84
CA GLY A 98 18.09 -28.75 27.96
C GLY A 98 17.54 -27.40 27.55
N ILE A 99 16.34 -27.31 26.97
CA ILE A 99 15.75 -26.04 26.55
C ILE A 99 15.25 -25.29 27.79
N PRO A 100 15.72 -24.01 28.02
CA PRO A 100 15.22 -23.20 29.12
C PRO A 100 13.70 -22.98 29.02
N LYS A 101 13.00 -23.04 30.16
CA LYS A 101 11.54 -22.83 30.22
C LYS A 101 11.11 -21.51 29.61
N ASP A 102 11.87 -20.45 29.82
CA ASP A 102 11.60 -19.12 29.25
C ASP A 102 11.65 -19.13 27.72
N SER A 103 12.58 -19.93 27.15
CA SER A 103 12.66 -20.12 25.70
C SER A 103 11.48 -20.91 25.15
N ILE A 104 11.02 -21.94 25.88
CA ILE A 104 9.81 -22.69 25.50
C ILE A 104 8.59 -21.77 25.53
N ASN A 105 8.40 -21.03 26.63
CA ASN A 105 7.29 -20.09 26.79
C ASN A 105 7.29 -18.98 25.73
N LYS A 106 8.48 -18.58 25.28
CA LYS A 106 8.63 -17.54 24.25
C LYS A 106 8.38 -18.06 22.84
N TYR A 107 8.96 -19.20 22.48
CA TYR A 107 9.02 -19.65 21.09
C TYR A 107 7.91 -20.61 20.70
N PHE A 108 7.51 -21.54 21.60
CA PHE A 108 6.50 -22.54 21.26
C PHE A 108 5.15 -21.91 20.86
N PRO A 109 4.59 -20.93 21.58
CA PRO A 109 3.31 -20.34 21.20
C PRO A 109 3.33 -19.64 19.84
N LEU A 110 4.50 -19.13 19.39
CA LEU A 110 4.62 -18.44 18.11
C LEU A 110 4.33 -19.34 16.91
N LEU A 111 4.58 -20.66 17.05
CA LEU A 111 4.28 -21.63 15.99
C LEU A 111 2.79 -21.74 15.71
N PHE A 112 1.95 -21.51 16.74
CA PHE A 112 0.50 -21.74 16.70
C PHE A 112 -0.33 -20.45 16.72
N GLN A 113 0.33 -19.30 16.77
CA GLN A 113 -0.37 -18.01 16.75
C GLN A 113 -0.87 -17.67 15.34
N TRP A 114 -2.06 -17.11 15.31
CA TRP A 114 -2.69 -16.59 14.11
C TRP A 114 -2.52 -15.09 14.00
N SER A 115 -2.36 -14.61 12.78
CA SER A 115 -2.41 -13.18 12.45
C SER A 115 -3.23 -12.99 11.20
N LYS A 116 -3.94 -11.88 11.15
CA LYS A 116 -4.60 -11.42 9.94
C LYS A 116 -3.86 -10.19 9.43
N PHE A 117 -3.53 -10.20 8.16
CA PHE A 117 -3.02 -9.04 7.47
C PHE A 117 -4.18 -8.25 6.87
N THR A 118 -4.19 -6.95 7.07
CA THR A 118 -5.21 -6.07 6.51
C THR A 118 -4.50 -4.84 5.95
N PHE A 119 -4.65 -4.61 4.66
CA PHE A 119 -4.18 -3.38 4.03
C PHE A 119 -5.37 -2.63 3.43
N THR A 120 -5.18 -1.32 3.19
CA THR A 120 -6.16 -0.45 2.56
C THR A 120 -5.62 0.10 1.25
N ASN A 121 -6.53 0.29 0.28
CA ASN A 121 -6.21 0.83 -1.03
C ASN A 121 -7.25 1.86 -1.51
N ASP A 122 -8.03 2.42 -0.59
CA ASP A 122 -9.13 3.33 -0.89
C ASP A 122 -8.63 4.63 -1.53
N ALA A 123 -7.53 5.20 -1.01
CA ALA A 123 -6.99 6.45 -1.52
C ALA A 123 -6.46 6.31 -2.95
N ILE A 124 -5.77 5.21 -3.28
CA ILE A 124 -5.29 4.97 -4.65
C ILE A 124 -6.47 4.69 -5.60
N GLU A 125 -7.49 3.97 -5.15
CA GLU A 125 -8.67 3.73 -5.97
C GLU A 125 -9.45 5.02 -6.23
N MET A 126 -9.58 5.91 -5.24
CA MET A 126 -10.14 7.26 -5.45
C MET A 126 -9.31 8.08 -6.44
N LEU A 127 -7.98 8.05 -6.33
CA LEU A 127 -7.07 8.76 -7.24
C LEU A 127 -7.19 8.25 -8.68
N LYS A 128 -7.39 6.94 -8.87
CA LYS A 128 -7.63 6.32 -10.18
C LYS A 128 -9.02 6.65 -10.71
N ALA A 129 -10.07 6.48 -9.90
CA ALA A 129 -11.46 6.70 -10.29
C ALA A 129 -11.74 8.16 -10.71
N SER A 130 -11.08 9.13 -10.06
CA SER A 130 -11.15 10.55 -10.42
C SER A 130 -10.29 10.93 -11.64
N ALA A 131 -9.54 9.98 -12.21
CA ALA A 131 -8.55 10.20 -13.26
C ALA A 131 -7.45 11.22 -12.90
N LEU A 132 -7.30 11.59 -11.61
CA LEU A 132 -6.29 12.55 -11.17
C LEU A 132 -4.88 11.98 -11.29
N ILE A 133 -4.69 10.66 -11.17
CA ILE A 133 -3.38 10.01 -11.34
C ILE A 133 -2.76 10.32 -12.70
N GLN A 134 -3.57 10.42 -13.77
CA GLN A 134 -3.12 10.77 -15.11
C GLN A 134 -2.72 12.23 -15.24
N LYS A 135 -3.26 13.11 -14.38
CA LYS A 135 -3.01 14.54 -14.35
C LYS A 135 -1.82 14.95 -13.47
N ILE A 136 -1.25 14.02 -12.69
CA ILE A 136 0.00 14.26 -11.98
C ILE A 136 1.08 14.59 -13.00
N GLN A 137 1.70 15.78 -12.88
CA GLN A 137 2.71 16.26 -13.83
C GLN A 137 3.98 15.41 -13.75
N ASN A 138 4.39 15.07 -12.54
CA ASN A 138 5.50 14.16 -12.27
C ASN A 138 5.10 12.70 -12.55
N LYS A 139 5.37 12.22 -13.77
CA LYS A 139 5.02 10.86 -14.20
C LYS A 139 5.78 9.78 -13.46
N GLU A 140 6.99 10.10 -12.99
CA GLU A 140 7.78 9.20 -12.15
C GLU A 140 7.09 8.95 -10.82
N LEU A 141 6.58 10.00 -10.15
CA LEU A 141 5.80 9.86 -8.93
C LEU A 141 4.54 9.02 -9.15
N ALA A 142 3.80 9.26 -10.23
CA ALA A 142 2.60 8.48 -10.53
C ALA A 142 2.92 6.98 -10.68
N LEU A 143 4.01 6.63 -11.37
CA LEU A 143 4.49 5.25 -11.51
C LEU A 143 4.98 4.67 -10.18
N GLN A 144 5.65 5.47 -9.36
CA GLN A 144 6.16 5.04 -8.07
C GLN A 144 5.00 4.71 -7.10
N ILE A 145 3.95 5.52 -7.09
CA ILE A 145 2.72 5.23 -6.33
C ILE A 145 2.14 3.88 -6.77
N ILE A 146 1.98 3.66 -8.08
CA ILE A 146 1.45 2.38 -8.60
C ILE A 146 2.32 1.19 -8.17
N LYS A 147 3.65 1.34 -8.20
CA LYS A 147 4.60 0.30 -7.78
C LYS A 147 4.49 -0.01 -6.29
N ALA A 148 4.35 1.01 -5.43
CA ALA A 148 4.18 0.81 -3.99
C ALA A 148 2.94 -0.03 -3.69
N TYR A 149 1.79 0.28 -4.29
CA TYR A 149 0.59 -0.54 -4.13
C TYR A 149 0.72 -1.94 -4.75
N GLY A 150 1.47 -2.08 -5.83
CA GLY A 150 1.84 -3.37 -6.38
C GLY A 150 2.68 -4.21 -5.41
N ALA A 151 3.64 -3.58 -4.72
CA ALA A 151 4.45 -4.23 -3.69
C ALA A 151 3.61 -4.63 -2.46
N ILE A 152 2.66 -3.78 -2.02
CA ILE A 152 1.70 -4.08 -0.95
C ILE A 152 0.87 -5.32 -1.32
N LYS A 153 0.33 -5.38 -2.53
CA LYS A 153 -0.45 -6.53 -3.00
C LYS A 153 0.39 -7.80 -3.08
N ALA A 154 1.65 -7.70 -3.48
CA ALA A 154 2.57 -8.83 -3.48
C ALA A 154 2.88 -9.31 -2.06
N ALA A 155 3.07 -8.40 -1.10
CA ALA A 155 3.26 -8.72 0.32
C ALA A 155 2.01 -9.42 0.91
N GLU A 156 0.80 -8.95 0.60
CA GLU A 156 -0.46 -9.59 0.98
C GLU A 156 -0.55 -11.02 0.45
N THR A 157 -0.38 -11.21 -0.85
CA THR A 157 -0.44 -12.55 -1.49
C THR A 157 0.61 -13.49 -0.90
N SER A 158 1.78 -12.96 -0.60
CA SER A 158 2.85 -13.70 0.06
C SER A 158 2.47 -14.13 1.47
N PHE A 159 1.81 -13.26 2.22
CA PHE A 159 1.35 -13.57 3.56
C PHE A 159 0.21 -14.58 3.54
N GLU A 160 -0.74 -14.46 2.62
CA GLU A 160 -1.80 -15.45 2.44
C GLU A 160 -1.22 -16.85 2.14
N THR A 161 -0.22 -16.91 1.26
CA THR A 161 0.48 -18.17 0.94
C THR A 161 1.18 -18.72 2.17
N TYR A 162 1.92 -17.87 2.92
CA TYR A 162 2.57 -18.26 4.16
C TYR A 162 1.56 -18.81 5.17
N SER A 163 0.47 -18.09 5.40
CA SER A 163 -0.56 -18.46 6.35
C SER A 163 -1.22 -19.79 5.99
N ASN A 164 -1.62 -19.96 4.73
CA ASN A 164 -2.29 -21.17 4.25
C ASN A 164 -1.40 -22.42 4.40
N ILE A 165 -0.12 -22.33 4.05
CA ILE A 165 0.81 -23.46 4.21
C ILE A 165 1.07 -23.74 5.69
N LYS A 166 1.28 -22.70 6.50
CA LYS A 166 1.46 -22.82 7.94
C LYS A 166 0.25 -23.50 8.58
N ASP A 167 -0.95 -23.07 8.23
CA ASP A 167 -2.21 -23.64 8.73
C ASP A 167 -2.35 -25.11 8.36
N HIS A 168 -2.00 -25.47 7.13
CA HIS A 168 -2.05 -26.86 6.69
C HIS A 168 -1.14 -27.73 7.55
N VAL A 169 0.14 -27.38 7.71
CA VAL A 169 1.08 -28.18 8.52
C VAL A 169 0.75 -28.14 10.01
N GLN A 170 0.15 -27.06 10.52
CA GLN A 170 -0.36 -27.01 11.90
C GLN A 170 -1.54 -27.94 12.10
N ASN A 171 -2.47 -27.99 11.14
CA ASN A 171 -3.61 -28.88 11.20
C ASN A 171 -3.18 -30.34 11.12
N ASP A 172 -2.22 -30.68 10.26
CA ASP A 172 -1.65 -32.03 10.20
C ASP A 172 -1.10 -32.47 11.56
N PHE A 173 -0.35 -31.58 12.23
CA PHE A 173 0.15 -31.86 13.58
C PHE A 173 -0.98 -31.96 14.60
N ASN A 174 -1.91 -31.03 14.62
CA ASN A 174 -3.02 -31.00 15.58
C ASN A 174 -4.00 -32.17 15.38
N ASP A 175 -4.14 -32.67 14.15
CA ASP A 175 -5.01 -33.77 13.81
C ASP A 175 -4.42 -35.14 14.15
N ASN A 176 -3.13 -35.21 14.48
CA ASN A 176 -2.52 -36.47 14.95
C ASN A 176 -3.23 -36.96 16.23
N PRO A 177 -3.65 -38.25 16.30
CA PRO A 177 -4.42 -38.78 17.42
C PRO A 177 -3.75 -38.57 18.79
N LYS A 178 -2.41 -38.61 18.86
CA LYS A 178 -1.65 -38.38 20.10
C LYS A 178 -1.78 -36.93 20.56
N VAL A 179 -1.74 -35.97 19.63
CA VAL A 179 -1.89 -34.54 19.91
C VAL A 179 -3.34 -34.23 20.30
N LYS A 180 -4.33 -34.76 19.55
CA LYS A 180 -5.77 -34.60 19.87
C LYS A 180 -6.14 -35.11 21.25
N SER A 181 -5.64 -36.32 21.63
CA SER A 181 -5.94 -36.85 22.95
C SER A 181 -5.38 -35.97 24.06
N TYR A 182 -4.26 -35.30 23.81
CA TYR A 182 -3.62 -34.39 24.72
C TYR A 182 -4.36 -33.04 24.80
N ALA A 183 -4.69 -32.44 23.66
CA ALA A 183 -5.47 -31.20 23.60
C ALA A 183 -6.85 -31.34 24.26
N TYR A 184 -7.48 -32.52 24.13
CA TYR A 184 -8.74 -32.81 24.82
C TYR A 184 -8.58 -32.80 26.36
N ASN A 185 -7.45 -33.27 26.86
CA ASN A 185 -7.15 -33.25 28.30
C ASN A 185 -6.87 -31.82 28.79
N LEU A 186 -6.23 -30.96 27.99
CA LEU A 186 -5.97 -29.56 28.30
C LEU A 186 -7.26 -28.73 28.51
N THR A 187 -8.27 -28.94 27.67
CA THR A 187 -9.56 -28.24 27.82
C THR A 187 -10.29 -28.62 29.12
N ARG A 188 -10.01 -29.79 29.66
CA ARG A 188 -10.56 -30.24 30.93
C ARG A 188 -9.73 -29.78 32.16
N LEU A 189 -8.44 -29.45 31.98
CA LEU A 189 -7.50 -29.12 33.07
C LEU A 189 -7.32 -27.58 33.24
N ARG A 190 -8.04 -26.74 32.52
CA ARG A 190 -7.88 -25.28 32.49
C ARG A 190 -8.05 -24.55 33.83
N GLU A 191 -8.21 -25.29 34.93
CA GLU A 191 -8.46 -24.70 36.25
C GLU A 191 -7.21 -24.43 37.11
N LYS A 192 -5.99 -24.90 36.69
CA LYS A 192 -4.76 -24.66 37.48
C LYS A 192 -3.56 -24.26 36.61
N THR A 193 -2.94 -23.12 36.93
CA THR A 193 -1.79 -22.53 36.21
C THR A 193 -0.54 -23.44 36.18
N GLU A 194 -0.32 -24.31 37.18
CA GLU A 194 0.81 -25.23 37.24
C GLU A 194 0.70 -26.39 36.22
N ASP A 195 -0.52 -26.77 35.84
CA ASP A 195 -0.76 -27.82 34.87
C ASP A 195 -0.45 -27.36 33.44
N ILE A 196 -0.59 -26.07 33.14
CA ILE A 196 -0.28 -25.48 31.82
C ILE A 196 1.23 -25.61 31.51
N VAL A 197 2.11 -25.47 32.50
CA VAL A 197 3.57 -25.52 32.31
C VAL A 197 4.04 -26.97 32.07
N LYS A 198 3.44 -27.94 32.73
CA LYS A 198 3.70 -29.38 32.47
C LYS A 198 3.26 -29.76 31.06
N ASP A 199 2.18 -29.20 30.62
CA ASP A 199 1.54 -29.39 29.33
C ASP A 199 2.40 -28.91 28.18
N LEU A 200 3.04 -27.74 28.27
CA LEU A 200 3.94 -27.23 27.23
C LEU A 200 5.13 -28.17 27.01
N GLY A 201 5.65 -28.78 28.05
CA GLY A 201 6.73 -29.75 27.95
C GLY A 201 6.35 -31.04 27.19
N GLN A 202 5.12 -31.54 27.42
CA GLN A 202 4.62 -32.70 26.70
C GLN A 202 4.25 -32.38 25.25
N GLN A 203 3.65 -31.21 24.99
CA GLN A 203 3.39 -30.75 23.63
C GLN A 203 4.69 -30.54 22.84
N LEU A 204 5.71 -29.97 23.46
CA LEU A 204 7.03 -29.83 22.89
C LEU A 204 7.65 -31.21 22.57
N HIS A 205 7.49 -32.20 23.47
CA HIS A 205 7.93 -33.55 23.22
C HIS A 205 7.24 -34.15 21.99
N LEU A 206 5.90 -34.03 21.89
CA LEU A 206 5.16 -34.48 20.70
C LEU A 206 5.62 -33.76 19.42
N LEU A 207 5.90 -32.46 19.49
CA LEU A 207 6.42 -31.68 18.37
C LEU A 207 7.74 -32.24 17.83
N PHE A 208 8.60 -32.79 18.72
CA PHE A 208 9.91 -33.31 18.33
C PHE A 208 9.91 -34.79 17.90
N ILE A 209 8.96 -35.60 18.37
CA ILE A 209 8.94 -37.02 18.05
C ILE A 209 8.00 -37.40 16.89
N LEU A 210 7.02 -36.53 16.59
CA LEU A 210 6.06 -36.79 15.50
C LEU A 210 6.58 -36.23 14.17
N PRO A 211 6.43 -36.96 13.06
CA PRO A 211 6.82 -36.49 11.74
C PRO A 211 6.15 -35.16 11.38
N GLU A 212 4.88 -34.98 11.74
CA GLU A 212 4.10 -33.78 11.47
C GLU A 212 4.64 -32.56 12.27
N GLY A 213 5.11 -32.78 13.50
CA GLY A 213 5.75 -31.77 14.32
C GLY A 213 7.08 -31.30 13.73
N LEU A 214 7.92 -32.26 13.28
CA LEU A 214 9.16 -31.95 12.58
C LEU A 214 8.89 -31.23 11.24
N GLN A 215 7.86 -31.66 10.52
CA GLN A 215 7.43 -31.00 9.28
C GLN A 215 7.02 -29.54 9.54
N LEU A 216 6.27 -29.26 10.61
CA LEU A 216 5.88 -27.91 11.00
C LEU A 216 7.12 -27.03 11.26
N LEU A 217 8.08 -27.54 12.04
CA LEU A 217 9.31 -26.81 12.35
C LEU A 217 10.17 -26.53 11.12
N GLN A 218 10.21 -27.44 10.15
CA GLN A 218 10.96 -27.28 8.90
C GLN A 218 10.22 -26.40 7.89
N ALA A 219 8.89 -26.46 7.85
CA ALA A 219 8.10 -25.71 6.88
C ALA A 219 8.16 -24.20 7.15
N ILE A 220 7.91 -23.76 8.39
CA ILE A 220 7.82 -22.34 8.74
C ILE A 220 9.01 -21.50 8.22
N PRO A 221 10.28 -21.89 8.40
CA PRO A 221 11.43 -21.13 7.90
C PRO A 221 11.57 -21.14 6.37
N ASN A 222 10.95 -22.12 5.70
CA ASN A 222 11.14 -22.38 4.28
C ASN A 222 9.96 -21.91 3.39
N ILE A 223 8.78 -21.61 3.96
CA ILE A 223 7.62 -21.19 3.18
C ILE A 223 7.92 -19.87 2.47
N GLN A 224 8.48 -18.90 3.19
CA GLN A 224 8.74 -17.56 2.66
C GLN A 224 9.79 -16.82 3.49
N LYS A 225 10.59 -15.98 2.82
CA LYS A 225 11.56 -15.14 3.53
C LYS A 225 10.90 -13.83 3.97
N ALA A 226 11.03 -13.46 5.24
CA ALA A 226 10.55 -12.18 5.79
C ALA A 226 11.06 -10.94 5.02
N ARG A 227 12.15 -11.07 4.27
CA ARG A 227 12.75 -9.99 3.45
C ARG A 227 11.77 -9.33 2.48
N ILE A 228 10.74 -10.05 1.99
CA ILE A 228 9.77 -9.48 1.04
C ILE A 228 8.97 -8.34 1.67
N TYR A 229 8.64 -8.45 2.96
CA TYR A 229 7.91 -7.42 3.69
C TYR A 229 8.78 -6.17 3.89
N PHE A 230 10.04 -6.35 4.27
CA PHE A 230 10.97 -5.23 4.45
C PHE A 230 11.29 -4.52 3.13
N ALA A 231 11.40 -5.25 2.02
CA ALA A 231 11.55 -4.64 0.70
C ALA A 231 10.30 -3.84 0.29
N CYS A 232 9.10 -4.27 0.68
CA CYS A 232 7.87 -3.51 0.48
C CYS A 232 7.86 -2.22 1.30
N VAL A 233 8.30 -2.27 2.57
CA VAL A 233 8.44 -1.10 3.44
C VAL A 233 9.40 -0.07 2.81
N GLU A 234 10.55 -0.50 2.28
CA GLU A 234 11.50 0.39 1.60
C GLU A 234 10.87 1.08 0.36
N GLU A 235 10.05 0.38 -0.42
CA GLU A 235 9.37 0.97 -1.58
C GLU A 235 8.29 1.97 -1.15
N ILE A 236 7.58 1.69 -0.06
CA ILE A 236 6.61 2.62 0.53
C ILE A 236 7.31 3.88 1.03
N ASP A 237 8.43 3.75 1.77
CA ASP A 237 9.17 4.88 2.33
C ASP A 237 9.65 5.82 1.22
N LYS A 238 10.25 5.28 0.14
CA LYS A 238 10.64 6.06 -1.04
C LYS A 238 9.47 6.81 -1.68
N THR A 239 8.30 6.16 -1.72
CA THR A 239 7.10 6.76 -2.32
C THR A 239 6.55 7.90 -1.45
N ILE A 240 6.57 7.73 -0.13
CA ILE A 240 6.17 8.77 0.82
C ILE A 240 7.07 10.00 0.67
N GLU A 241 8.40 9.82 0.63
CA GLU A 241 9.35 10.91 0.42
C GLU A 241 9.12 11.65 -0.90
N ALA A 242 8.79 10.91 -1.97
CA ALA A 242 8.51 11.51 -3.27
C ALA A 242 7.20 12.32 -3.27
N ILE A 243 6.15 11.84 -2.56
CA ILE A 243 4.90 12.58 -2.38
C ILE A 243 5.15 13.85 -1.56
N GLU A 244 5.96 13.81 -0.52
CA GLU A 244 6.30 14.98 0.30
C GLU A 244 6.93 16.07 -0.53
N LYS A 245 7.94 15.75 -1.34
CA LYS A 245 8.61 16.68 -2.26
C LYS A 245 7.67 17.30 -3.29
N GLU A 246 6.69 16.55 -3.79
CA GLU A 246 5.71 17.04 -4.76
C GLU A 246 4.69 17.99 -4.12
N CYS A 247 4.45 17.83 -2.82
CA CYS A 247 3.47 18.62 -2.07
C CYS A 247 4.05 19.91 -1.46
N GLU A 248 5.37 20.03 -1.35
CA GLU A 248 6.04 21.29 -0.96
C GLU A 248 5.82 22.38 -2.03
#